data_fed5ab0d45425d07f41af42c77302226
#
_entry.id   fed5ab0d45425d07f41af42c77302226
#
_cell.length_a   1.000
_cell.length_b   1.000
_cell.length_c   1.000
_cell.angle_alpha   90.00
_cell.angle_beta   90.00
_cell.angle_gamma   90.00
#
_symmetry.space_group_name_H-M   'P 1'
#
loop_
_entity.id
_entity.type
_entity.pdbx_description
1 polymer ?
#
loop_
_entity_poly.entity_id
_entity_poly.type
_entity_poly.pdbx_seq_one_letter_code
_entity_poly.pdbx_strand_id
1 'polypeptide(L)'
;MWLFELLYFFYFFLRLRLEVPFYSQEEYRKLITLRARKLAKRYNMKIYVKGEPQPGFLAANHTSYLDPIVVEALKTGGAVSKVEVRDYFLFGPIASKVGMLWVKRENLKSRTGAIQQLNQWDAVKDPLWIFPEGTTSSFGELGPFKMGVFKAAENSGHMIQPLVFCYDNPQVDWGSTGTEKDLFKSILDFYKNKIHTNVYCFWMKPMKVGPGEAQKVADELHRRMLIYIRRFEKARDE
;
A
#
# COMPACT_ATOMS: atom_id res chain seq x y z
N MET A 1 15.42 21.77 -14.32
CA MET A 1 14.05 21.21 -14.43
C MET A 1 13.76 20.14 -13.37
N TRP A 2 14.55 19.07 -13.22
CA TRP A 2 14.34 18.03 -12.18
C TRP A 2 14.35 18.59 -10.73
N LEU A 3 15.16 19.63 -10.44
CA LEU A 3 15.20 20.27 -9.13
C LEU A 3 13.85 20.90 -8.75
N PHE A 4 13.15 21.49 -9.71
CA PHE A 4 11.81 22.05 -9.48
C PHE A 4 10.80 20.96 -9.15
N GLU A 5 10.89 19.78 -9.77
CA GLU A 5 10.01 18.65 -9.46
C GLU A 5 10.28 18.09 -8.06
N LEU A 6 11.54 18.00 -7.67
CA LEU A 6 11.93 17.60 -6.32
C LEU A 6 11.44 18.61 -5.27
N LEU A 7 11.64 19.91 -5.52
CA LEU A 7 11.13 20.98 -4.64
C LEU A 7 9.59 20.94 -4.56
N TYR A 8 8.91 20.69 -5.68
CA TYR A 8 7.46 20.51 -5.69
C TYR A 8 7.03 19.30 -4.86
N PHE A 9 7.74 18.17 -4.93
CA PHE A 9 7.47 17.00 -4.11
C PHE A 9 7.55 17.32 -2.62
N PHE A 10 8.63 17.95 -2.19
CA PHE A 10 8.79 18.38 -0.79
C PHE A 10 7.71 19.39 -0.38
N TYR A 11 7.46 20.40 -1.21
CA TYR A 11 6.38 21.36 -0.98
C TYR A 11 5.01 20.68 -0.85
N PHE A 12 4.74 19.71 -1.71
CA PHE A 12 3.47 18.94 -1.70
C PHE A 12 3.26 18.23 -0.36
N PHE A 13 4.26 17.50 0.13
CA PHE A 13 4.15 16.79 1.40
C PHE A 13 4.20 17.74 2.61
N LEU A 14 4.99 18.80 2.56
CA LEU A 14 4.99 19.83 3.60
C LEU A 14 3.61 20.49 3.72
N ARG A 15 3.00 20.84 2.60
CA ARG A 15 1.64 21.38 2.57
C ARG A 15 0.63 20.42 3.17
N LEU A 16 0.66 19.15 2.78
CA LEU A 16 -0.19 18.12 3.37
C LEU A 16 -0.02 18.04 4.89
N ARG A 17 1.22 18.05 5.37
CA ARG A 17 1.52 18.03 6.80
C ARG A 17 0.97 19.25 7.53
N LEU A 18 1.11 20.44 6.97
CA LEU A 18 0.61 21.69 7.57
C LEU A 18 -0.93 21.75 7.61
N GLU A 19 -1.59 21.03 6.72
CA GLU A 19 -3.05 20.97 6.67
C GLU A 19 -3.67 19.95 7.65
N VAL A 20 -2.86 19.05 8.24
CA VAL A 20 -3.35 18.01 9.21
C VAL A 20 -4.26 18.57 10.29
N PRO A 21 -3.97 19.69 10.98
CA PRO A 21 -4.80 20.17 12.08
C PRO A 21 -6.14 20.81 11.65
N PHE A 22 -6.29 21.15 10.36
CA PHE A 22 -7.43 21.93 9.87
C PHE A 22 -8.60 21.09 9.35
N TYR A 23 -8.43 19.79 9.24
CA TYR A 23 -9.44 18.88 8.70
C TYR A 23 -9.78 17.77 9.71
N SER A 24 -11.01 17.28 9.69
CA SER A 24 -11.36 15.99 10.29
C SER A 24 -10.62 14.86 9.58
N GLN A 25 -10.60 13.67 10.16
CA GLN A 25 -9.96 12.52 9.51
C GLN A 25 -10.60 12.19 8.16
N GLU A 26 -11.92 12.21 8.08
CA GLU A 26 -12.65 11.90 6.86
C GLU A 26 -12.40 12.91 5.73
N GLU A 27 -12.46 14.21 6.06
CA GLU A 27 -12.16 15.28 5.10
C GLU A 27 -10.72 15.19 4.61
N TYR A 28 -9.79 14.93 5.53
CA TYR A 28 -8.38 14.80 5.20
C TYR A 28 -8.12 13.61 4.26
N ARG A 29 -8.78 12.48 4.48
CA ARG A 29 -8.74 11.32 3.58
C ARG A 29 -9.23 11.69 2.18
N LYS A 30 -10.38 12.36 2.05
CA LYS A 30 -10.88 12.85 0.75
C LYS A 30 -9.85 13.76 0.07
N LEU A 31 -9.24 14.66 0.83
CA LEU A 31 -8.19 15.56 0.33
C LEU A 31 -6.97 14.78 -0.17
N ILE A 32 -6.47 13.80 0.59
CA ILE A 32 -5.35 12.94 0.21
C ILE A 32 -5.64 12.20 -1.09
N THR A 33 -6.81 11.57 -1.22
CA THR A 33 -7.20 10.86 -2.45
C THR A 33 -7.16 11.78 -3.67
N LEU A 34 -7.74 12.98 -3.57
CA LEU A 34 -7.72 13.94 -4.66
C LEU A 34 -6.29 14.37 -5.03
N ARG A 35 -5.45 14.57 -4.02
CA ARG A 35 -4.06 15.01 -4.22
C ARG A 35 -3.17 13.88 -4.74
N ALA A 36 -3.35 12.65 -4.28
CA ALA A 36 -2.63 11.50 -4.80
C ALA A 36 -2.92 11.29 -6.30
N ARG A 37 -4.19 11.43 -6.72
CA ARG A 37 -4.58 11.40 -8.14
C ARG A 37 -3.94 12.52 -8.95
N LYS A 38 -3.87 13.75 -8.42
CA LYS A 38 -3.18 14.87 -9.07
C LYS A 38 -1.68 14.64 -9.17
N LEU A 39 -1.08 14.06 -8.12
CA LEU A 39 0.33 13.73 -8.09
C LEU A 39 0.66 12.64 -9.13
N ALA A 40 -0.13 11.57 -9.17
CA ALA A 40 0.00 10.52 -10.18
C ALA A 40 -0.07 11.09 -11.60
N LYS A 41 -1.08 11.93 -11.88
CA LYS A 41 -1.21 12.60 -13.20
C LYS A 41 -0.01 13.50 -13.53
N ARG A 42 0.50 14.26 -12.54
CA ARG A 42 1.67 15.13 -12.74
C ARG A 42 2.91 14.36 -13.17
N TYR A 43 3.08 13.16 -12.62
CA TYR A 43 4.22 12.29 -12.93
C TYR A 43 3.95 11.29 -14.05
N ASN A 44 2.91 11.53 -14.86
CA ASN A 44 2.48 10.65 -15.96
C ASN A 44 2.31 9.19 -15.53
N MET A 45 1.94 8.97 -14.28
CA MET A 45 1.57 7.65 -13.77
C MET A 45 0.08 7.44 -14.08
N LYS A 46 -0.22 6.59 -15.04
CA LYS A 46 -1.60 6.19 -15.35
C LYS A 46 -1.98 4.98 -14.50
N ILE A 47 -3.13 5.07 -13.84
CA ILE A 47 -3.66 4.00 -12.98
C ILE A 47 -4.83 3.35 -13.72
N TYR A 48 -4.63 2.11 -14.15
CA TYR A 48 -5.66 1.29 -14.78
C TYR A 48 -6.26 0.35 -13.74
N VAL A 49 -7.58 0.37 -13.58
CA VAL A 49 -8.27 -0.39 -12.54
C VAL A 49 -9.25 -1.36 -13.17
N LYS A 50 -9.15 -2.62 -12.77
CA LYS A 50 -10.11 -3.68 -13.12
C LYS A 50 -10.73 -4.24 -11.84
N GLY A 51 -12.06 -4.26 -11.78
CA GLY A 51 -12.83 -4.61 -10.59
C GLY A 51 -13.06 -3.42 -9.65
N GLU A 52 -13.62 -3.70 -8.48
CA GLU A 52 -14.04 -2.69 -7.50
C GLU A 52 -13.66 -3.11 -6.08
N PRO A 53 -13.33 -2.14 -5.19
CA PRO A 53 -13.09 -2.43 -3.79
C PRO A 53 -14.41 -2.83 -3.09
N GLN A 54 -14.34 -3.86 -2.27
CA GLN A 54 -15.42 -4.31 -1.40
C GLN A 54 -15.08 -4.01 0.06
N PRO A 55 -16.08 -3.92 0.96
CA PRO A 55 -15.84 -3.78 2.40
C PRO A 55 -14.98 -4.94 2.95
N GLY A 56 -14.02 -4.62 3.80
CA GLY A 56 -13.13 -5.61 4.42
C GLY A 56 -11.69 -5.16 4.51
N PHE A 57 -10.80 -6.09 4.80
CA PHE A 57 -9.37 -5.89 4.72
C PHE A 57 -8.90 -5.94 3.25
N LEU A 58 -8.11 -4.97 2.83
CA LEU A 58 -7.59 -4.84 1.47
C LEU A 58 -6.14 -5.32 1.45
N ALA A 59 -5.90 -6.51 0.89
CA ALA A 59 -4.58 -7.13 0.88
C ALA A 59 -3.91 -6.97 -0.49
N ALA A 60 -2.81 -6.23 -0.57
CA ALA A 60 -2.07 -5.97 -1.80
C ALA A 60 -0.63 -6.52 -1.74
N ASN A 61 -0.05 -6.86 -2.90
CA ASN A 61 1.40 -7.05 -3.02
C ASN A 61 2.11 -5.70 -2.89
N HIS A 62 3.38 -5.74 -2.49
CA HIS A 62 4.19 -4.54 -2.28
C HIS A 62 5.48 -4.64 -3.08
N THR A 63 5.60 -3.85 -4.15
CA THR A 63 6.69 -3.97 -5.12
C THR A 63 7.37 -2.64 -5.45
N SER A 64 6.71 -1.51 -5.14
CA SER A 64 7.23 -0.20 -5.51
C SER A 64 7.11 0.82 -4.37
N TYR A 65 8.04 1.77 -4.34
CA TYR A 65 7.93 2.97 -3.51
C TYR A 65 6.75 3.88 -3.92
N LEU A 66 6.15 3.61 -5.08
CA LEU A 66 4.95 4.31 -5.56
C LEU A 66 3.64 3.72 -5.01
N ASP A 67 3.65 2.50 -4.45
CA ASP A 67 2.44 1.84 -3.94
C ASP A 67 1.63 2.71 -2.97
N PRO A 68 2.22 3.47 -2.02
CA PRO A 68 1.45 4.35 -1.15
C PRO A 68 0.65 5.42 -1.92
N ILE A 69 1.21 5.96 -3.02
CA ILE A 69 0.51 6.94 -3.86
C ILE A 69 -0.66 6.28 -4.59
N VAL A 70 -0.45 5.06 -5.09
CA VAL A 70 -1.50 4.28 -5.78
C VAL A 70 -2.63 3.93 -4.83
N VAL A 71 -2.31 3.42 -3.64
CA VAL A 71 -3.28 3.10 -2.58
C VAL A 71 -4.16 4.31 -2.27
N GLU A 72 -3.55 5.46 -2.02
CA GLU A 72 -4.28 6.69 -1.71
C GLU A 72 -5.10 7.22 -2.91
N ALA A 73 -4.62 7.02 -4.13
CA ALA A 73 -5.36 7.41 -5.34
C ALA A 73 -6.57 6.50 -5.62
N LEU A 74 -6.53 5.23 -5.21
CA LEU A 74 -7.61 4.27 -5.36
C LEU A 74 -8.70 4.47 -4.32
N LYS A 75 -8.35 4.35 -3.06
CA LYS A 75 -9.29 4.48 -1.94
C LYS A 75 -8.52 4.77 -0.66
N THR A 76 -8.70 5.95 -0.12
CA THR A 76 -8.11 6.30 1.16
C THR A 76 -8.74 5.48 2.29
N GLY A 77 -7.91 5.02 3.19
CA GLY A 77 -8.30 4.25 4.37
C GLY A 77 -7.15 4.16 5.35
N GLY A 78 -7.34 3.44 6.43
CA GLY A 78 -6.22 3.08 7.30
C GLY A 78 -5.26 2.13 6.60
N ALA A 79 -4.03 2.04 7.10
CA ALA A 79 -3.08 1.04 6.63
C ALA A 79 -2.20 0.54 7.79
N VAL A 80 -1.62 -0.64 7.63
CA VAL A 80 -0.64 -1.17 8.59
C VAL A 80 0.76 -0.77 8.15
N SER A 81 1.51 -0.11 9.03
CA SER A 81 2.86 0.35 8.75
C SER A 81 3.83 0.12 9.91
N LYS A 82 5.12 0.20 9.63
CA LYS A 82 6.18 0.17 10.64
C LYS A 82 6.09 1.41 11.54
N VAL A 83 6.33 1.25 12.85
CA VAL A 83 6.31 2.38 13.80
C VAL A 83 7.34 3.46 13.47
N GLU A 84 8.47 3.10 12.86
CA GLU A 84 9.54 4.03 12.48
C GLU A 84 9.06 5.10 11.48
N VAL A 85 8.09 4.76 10.62
CA VAL A 85 7.50 5.71 9.66
C VAL A 85 6.74 6.84 10.36
N ARG A 86 6.23 6.60 11.58
CA ARG A 86 5.55 7.62 12.38
C ARG A 86 6.48 8.78 12.73
N ASP A 87 7.76 8.50 12.88
CA ASP A 87 8.75 9.48 13.33
C ASP A 87 9.32 10.30 12.15
N TYR A 88 8.96 9.96 10.91
CA TYR A 88 9.35 10.75 9.74
C TYR A 88 8.64 12.10 9.73
N PHE A 89 9.43 13.19 9.72
CA PHE A 89 8.93 14.56 9.85
C PHE A 89 7.79 14.91 8.89
N LEU A 90 7.92 14.55 7.62
CA LEU A 90 6.90 14.86 6.61
C LEU A 90 5.75 13.85 6.62
N PHE A 91 6.05 12.55 6.70
CA PHE A 91 5.07 11.50 6.46
C PHE A 91 4.31 11.06 7.72
N GLY A 92 4.96 11.06 8.88
CA GLY A 92 4.38 10.56 10.11
C GLY A 92 3.04 11.20 10.50
N PRO A 93 2.94 12.55 10.57
CA PRO A 93 1.68 13.23 10.88
C PRO A 93 0.59 12.99 9.84
N ILE A 94 0.95 12.93 8.53
CA ILE A 94 0.02 12.63 7.44
C ILE A 94 -0.54 11.21 7.62
N ALA A 95 0.34 10.24 7.77
CA ALA A 95 0.00 8.84 7.95
C ALA A 95 -0.87 8.61 9.21
N SER A 96 -0.52 9.26 10.32
CA SER A 96 -1.32 9.21 11.54
C SER A 96 -2.73 9.76 11.34
N LYS A 97 -2.86 10.86 10.57
CA LYS A 97 -4.15 11.49 10.28
C LYS A 97 -5.05 10.63 9.39
N VAL A 98 -4.47 9.89 8.44
CA VAL A 98 -5.25 8.94 7.61
C VAL A 98 -5.62 7.65 8.35
N GLY A 99 -5.10 7.41 9.55
CA GLY A 99 -5.49 6.27 10.38
C GLY A 99 -4.55 5.08 10.22
N MET A 100 -3.24 5.33 10.26
CA MET A 100 -2.24 4.26 10.20
C MET A 100 -2.21 3.45 11.50
N LEU A 101 -2.21 2.12 11.37
CA LEU A 101 -1.98 1.18 12.46
C LEU A 101 -0.48 0.86 12.52
N TRP A 102 0.15 1.21 13.65
CA TRP A 102 1.58 1.12 13.81
C TRP A 102 2.03 -0.20 14.42
N VAL A 103 3.00 -0.87 13.80
CA VAL A 103 3.54 -2.15 14.25
C VAL A 103 5.05 -2.10 14.39
N LYS A 104 5.56 -2.46 15.58
CA LYS A 104 6.98 -2.74 15.79
C LYS A 104 7.23 -4.22 15.54
N ARG A 105 7.84 -4.56 14.41
CA ARG A 105 7.91 -5.94 13.89
C ARG A 105 8.76 -6.88 14.73
N GLU A 106 9.81 -6.37 15.34
CA GLU A 106 10.76 -7.11 16.18
C GLU A 106 10.19 -7.46 17.56
N ASN A 107 9.08 -6.82 17.96
CA ASN A 107 8.48 -6.99 19.28
C ASN A 107 7.23 -7.86 19.22
N LEU A 108 7.27 -9.04 19.88
CA LEU A 108 6.14 -9.96 19.91
C LEU A 108 4.88 -9.32 20.53
N LYS A 109 5.02 -8.58 21.63
CA LYS A 109 3.90 -7.87 22.27
C LYS A 109 3.26 -6.84 21.32
N SER A 110 4.08 -6.11 20.56
CA SER A 110 3.58 -5.16 19.55
C SER A 110 2.85 -5.87 18.43
N ARG A 111 3.34 -7.03 17.96
CA ARG A 111 2.63 -7.84 16.94
C ARG A 111 1.30 -8.37 17.47
N THR A 112 1.24 -8.84 18.69
CA THR A 112 -0.01 -9.28 19.33
C THR A 112 -0.98 -8.11 19.51
N GLY A 113 -0.48 -6.95 19.96
CA GLY A 113 -1.29 -5.73 20.08
C GLY A 113 -1.85 -5.26 18.73
N ALA A 114 -1.07 -5.38 17.65
CA ALA A 114 -1.55 -5.07 16.30
C ALA A 114 -2.67 -6.02 15.84
N ILE A 115 -2.57 -7.32 16.14
CA ILE A 115 -3.64 -8.27 15.84
C ILE A 115 -4.91 -7.92 16.65
N GLN A 116 -4.78 -7.52 17.91
CA GLN A 116 -5.92 -7.06 18.71
C GLN A 116 -6.58 -5.81 18.12
N GLN A 117 -5.79 -4.83 17.65
CA GLN A 117 -6.31 -3.66 16.98
C GLN A 117 -6.98 -4.02 15.64
N LEU A 118 -6.42 -4.95 14.88
CA LEU A 118 -7.03 -5.47 13.65
C LEU A 118 -8.38 -6.17 13.93
N ASN A 119 -8.47 -6.95 15.02
CA ASN A 119 -9.72 -7.61 15.42
C ASN A 119 -10.84 -6.61 15.77
N GLN A 120 -10.46 -5.44 16.27
CA GLN A 120 -11.40 -4.38 16.68
C GLN A 120 -11.67 -3.37 15.55
N TRP A 121 -10.93 -3.46 14.45
CA TRP A 121 -11.09 -2.55 13.32
C TRP A 121 -12.36 -2.84 12.55
N ASP A 122 -13.23 -1.85 12.40
CA ASP A 122 -14.44 -1.98 11.57
C ASP A 122 -14.08 -1.78 10.08
N ALA A 123 -13.53 -2.82 9.47
CA ALA A 123 -13.08 -2.78 8.08
C ALA A 123 -14.23 -2.61 7.06
N VAL A 124 -15.49 -2.68 7.50
CA VAL A 124 -16.66 -2.38 6.66
C VAL A 124 -16.83 -0.87 6.50
N LYS A 125 -16.74 -0.13 7.61
CA LYS A 125 -16.84 1.33 7.59
C LYS A 125 -15.55 2.00 7.17
N ASP A 126 -14.42 1.47 7.60
CA ASP A 126 -13.09 2.02 7.38
C ASP A 126 -12.18 0.98 6.71
N PRO A 127 -11.96 1.05 5.39
CA PRO A 127 -11.09 0.12 4.70
C PRO A 127 -9.68 0.13 5.31
N LEU A 128 -9.08 -1.04 5.48
CA LEU A 128 -7.73 -1.16 6.00
C LEU A 128 -6.82 -1.85 4.99
N TRP A 129 -5.83 -1.11 4.50
CA TRP A 129 -4.82 -1.60 3.60
C TRP A 129 -3.74 -2.39 4.33
N ILE A 130 -3.40 -3.53 3.79
CA ILE A 130 -2.37 -4.40 4.34
C ILE A 130 -1.52 -4.94 3.21
N PHE A 131 -0.22 -4.88 3.39
CA PHE A 131 0.75 -5.58 2.57
C PHE A 131 1.19 -6.83 3.33
N PRO A 132 0.58 -8.01 3.06
CA PRO A 132 0.78 -9.18 3.91
C PRO A 132 2.20 -9.76 3.87
N GLU A 133 2.98 -9.44 2.85
CA GLU A 133 4.41 -9.77 2.79
C GLU A 133 5.20 -9.12 3.93
N GLY A 134 4.76 -7.94 4.35
CA GLY A 134 5.43 -7.17 5.38
C GLY A 134 6.77 -6.54 4.94
N THR A 135 7.13 -6.67 3.68
CA THR A 135 8.28 -6.04 3.01
C THR A 135 7.96 -5.92 1.52
N THR A 136 8.81 -5.26 0.76
CA THR A 136 8.71 -5.22 -0.70
C THR A 136 9.31 -6.46 -1.34
N SER A 137 8.73 -6.92 -2.44
CA SER A 137 9.23 -7.99 -3.31
C SER A 137 9.51 -7.45 -4.70
N SER A 138 10.45 -8.08 -5.42
CA SER A 138 10.77 -7.73 -6.80
C SER A 138 9.60 -8.02 -7.76
N PHE A 139 9.60 -7.36 -8.91
CA PHE A 139 8.61 -7.61 -9.95
C PHE A 139 8.62 -9.09 -10.35
N GLY A 140 7.44 -9.64 -10.61
CA GLY A 140 7.28 -11.07 -10.89
C GLY A 140 7.28 -11.98 -9.66
N GLU A 141 7.67 -11.48 -8.51
CA GLU A 141 7.74 -12.21 -7.25
C GLU A 141 6.63 -11.82 -6.28
N LEU A 142 6.38 -12.68 -5.32
CA LEU A 142 5.49 -12.45 -4.21
C LEU A 142 6.04 -13.18 -2.98
N GLY A 143 6.45 -12.43 -1.97
CA GLY A 143 7.01 -12.98 -0.75
C GLY A 143 5.99 -13.73 0.12
N PRO A 144 6.44 -14.49 1.12
CA PRO A 144 5.56 -15.23 2.01
C PRO A 144 4.69 -14.29 2.85
N PHE A 145 3.41 -14.63 2.97
CA PHE A 145 2.45 -13.82 3.72
C PHE A 145 2.58 -13.99 5.23
N LYS A 146 2.51 -12.89 5.95
CA LYS A 146 2.41 -12.86 7.42
C LYS A 146 0.96 -13.11 7.84
N MET A 147 0.78 -13.97 8.83
CA MET A 147 -0.53 -14.47 9.24
C MET A 147 -1.43 -13.45 9.98
N GLY A 148 -0.91 -12.28 10.32
CA GLY A 148 -1.62 -11.31 11.17
C GLY A 148 -3.01 -10.93 10.67
N VAL A 149 -3.13 -10.53 9.40
CA VAL A 149 -4.41 -10.12 8.81
C VAL A 149 -5.37 -11.30 8.65
N PHE A 150 -4.86 -12.50 8.31
CA PHE A 150 -5.69 -13.69 8.12
C PHE A 150 -6.30 -14.14 9.44
N LYS A 151 -5.51 -14.12 10.53
CA LYS A 151 -6.02 -14.39 11.89
C LYS A 151 -7.00 -13.32 12.37
N ALA A 152 -6.73 -12.05 12.03
CA ALA A 152 -7.66 -10.98 12.35
C ALA A 152 -8.99 -11.13 11.59
N ALA A 153 -8.95 -11.50 10.32
CA ALA A 153 -10.15 -11.74 9.52
C ALA A 153 -10.93 -12.97 10.02
N GLU A 154 -10.24 -14.05 10.42
CA GLU A 154 -10.84 -15.22 11.05
C GLU A 154 -11.60 -14.84 12.34
N ASN A 155 -10.97 -14.02 13.20
CA ASN A 155 -11.54 -13.65 14.49
C ASN A 155 -12.68 -12.62 14.36
N SER A 156 -12.57 -11.66 13.43
CA SER A 156 -13.54 -10.56 13.27
C SER A 156 -14.66 -10.89 12.29
N GLY A 157 -14.50 -11.96 11.47
CA GLY A 157 -15.43 -12.31 10.39
C GLY A 157 -15.37 -11.37 9.18
N HIS A 158 -14.44 -10.42 9.13
CA HIS A 158 -14.27 -9.55 7.98
C HIS A 158 -13.73 -10.32 6.76
N MET A 159 -14.15 -9.88 5.58
CA MET A 159 -13.62 -10.39 4.32
C MET A 159 -12.19 -9.86 4.08
N ILE A 160 -11.39 -10.62 3.36
CA ILE A 160 -10.11 -10.16 2.80
C ILE A 160 -10.29 -10.05 1.29
N GLN A 161 -10.08 -8.85 0.75
CA GLN A 161 -10.07 -8.64 -0.69
C GLN A 161 -8.64 -8.46 -1.21
N PRO A 162 -8.18 -9.35 -2.11
CA PRO A 162 -6.88 -9.18 -2.74
C PRO A 162 -6.92 -8.09 -3.82
N LEU A 163 -5.83 -7.33 -3.90
CA LEU A 163 -5.52 -6.43 -4.99
C LEU A 163 -4.11 -6.72 -5.51
N VAL A 164 -3.96 -6.85 -6.81
CA VAL A 164 -2.64 -7.00 -7.44
C VAL A 164 -2.24 -5.69 -8.08
N PHE A 165 -1.05 -5.19 -7.74
CA PHE A 165 -0.36 -4.11 -8.43
C PHE A 165 0.66 -4.70 -9.40
N CYS A 166 0.62 -4.24 -10.65
CA CYS A 166 1.63 -4.52 -11.66
C CYS A 166 2.06 -3.22 -12.33
N TYR A 167 3.35 -3.00 -12.48
CA TYR A 167 3.92 -1.84 -13.14
C TYR A 167 4.58 -2.25 -14.46
N ASP A 168 4.45 -1.41 -15.48
CA ASP A 168 5.07 -1.69 -16.79
C ASP A 168 6.54 -1.25 -16.90
N ASN A 169 7.00 -0.41 -15.99
CA ASN A 169 8.37 0.09 -16.00
C ASN A 169 9.21 -0.53 -14.87
N PRO A 170 10.21 -1.37 -15.18
CA PRO A 170 11.04 -2.01 -14.16
C PRO A 170 11.91 -1.04 -13.34
N GLN A 171 12.08 0.21 -13.76
CA GLN A 171 12.82 1.22 -13.00
C GLN A 171 12.11 1.63 -11.70
N VAL A 172 10.84 1.30 -11.53
CA VAL A 172 10.11 1.53 -10.27
C VAL A 172 10.03 0.30 -9.37
N ASP A 173 10.68 -0.81 -9.76
CA ASP A 173 10.87 -1.99 -8.91
C ASP A 173 11.77 -1.65 -7.72
N TRP A 174 11.27 -1.88 -6.53
CA TRP A 174 11.99 -1.58 -5.29
C TRP A 174 12.33 -2.82 -4.47
N GLY A 175 11.79 -3.96 -4.82
CA GLY A 175 12.00 -5.22 -4.10
C GLY A 175 13.46 -5.70 -4.13
N SER A 176 14.15 -5.49 -5.23
CA SER A 176 15.54 -5.90 -5.43
C SER A 176 16.57 -4.97 -4.76
N THR A 177 16.19 -3.72 -4.46
CA THR A 177 17.11 -2.67 -3.97
C THR A 177 16.73 -2.11 -2.60
N GLY A 178 15.60 -2.53 -2.03
CA GLY A 178 14.86 -1.89 -0.97
C GLY A 178 15.50 -1.78 0.40
N THR A 179 16.47 -0.90 0.55
CA THR A 179 16.85 -0.34 1.84
C THR A 179 16.28 1.08 1.98
N GLU A 180 16.00 1.53 3.21
CA GLU A 180 15.47 2.89 3.46
C GLU A 180 16.40 3.99 2.89
N LYS A 181 17.70 3.71 2.74
CA LYS A 181 18.68 4.59 2.12
C LYS A 181 18.43 4.78 0.61
N ASP A 182 17.86 3.80 -0.04
CA ASP A 182 17.62 3.80 -1.48
C ASP A 182 16.34 4.54 -1.87
N LEU A 183 15.39 4.75 -0.93
CA LEU A 183 14.14 5.48 -1.19
C LEU A 183 14.41 6.90 -1.73
N PHE A 184 15.27 7.65 -1.06
CA PHE A 184 15.59 9.01 -1.48
C PHE A 184 16.30 9.04 -2.85
N LYS A 185 17.22 8.11 -3.08
CA LYS A 185 17.88 7.92 -4.37
C LYS A 185 16.86 7.56 -5.45
N SER A 186 15.97 6.60 -5.19
CA SER A 186 14.91 6.19 -6.11
C SER A 186 13.99 7.35 -6.50
N ILE A 187 13.59 8.17 -5.53
CA ILE A 187 12.81 9.38 -5.77
C ILE A 187 13.60 10.37 -6.63
N LEU A 188 14.88 10.60 -6.34
CA LEU A 188 15.75 11.47 -7.13
C LEU A 188 15.88 10.97 -8.56
N ASP A 189 16.13 9.68 -8.76
CA ASP A 189 16.31 9.07 -10.07
C ASP A 189 14.99 9.11 -10.87
N PHE A 190 13.85 8.93 -10.22
CA PHE A 190 12.53 9.10 -10.84
C PHE A 190 12.37 10.49 -11.47
N TYR A 191 12.77 11.54 -10.75
CA TYR A 191 12.69 12.92 -11.27
C TYR A 191 13.76 13.25 -12.29
N LYS A 192 15.01 12.82 -12.06
CA LYS A 192 16.14 13.10 -12.97
C LYS A 192 15.91 12.45 -14.34
N ASN A 193 15.47 11.20 -14.32
CA ASN A 193 15.32 10.38 -15.52
C ASN A 193 13.93 10.51 -16.16
N LYS A 194 13.04 11.35 -15.58
CA LYS A 194 11.65 11.51 -16.04
C LYS A 194 10.97 10.17 -16.24
N ILE A 195 11.11 9.29 -15.27
CA ILE A 195 10.53 7.93 -15.32
C ILE A 195 9.01 8.05 -15.45
N HIS A 196 8.46 7.36 -16.44
CA HIS A 196 7.03 7.19 -16.61
C HIS A 196 6.67 5.76 -16.31
N THR A 197 5.55 5.55 -15.67
CA THR A 197 5.06 4.19 -15.43
C THR A 197 3.54 4.17 -15.45
N ASN A 198 2.99 3.08 -15.96
CA ASN A 198 1.60 2.75 -15.76
C ASN A 198 1.51 1.72 -14.63
N VAL A 199 0.44 1.79 -13.86
CA VAL A 199 0.13 0.78 -12.86
C VAL A 199 -1.22 0.15 -13.18
N TYR A 200 -1.25 -1.17 -13.16
CA TYR A 200 -2.43 -1.99 -13.41
C TYR A 200 -2.87 -2.62 -12.09
N CYS A 201 -4.09 -2.28 -11.68
CA CYS A 201 -4.68 -2.64 -10.41
C CYS A 201 -5.81 -3.64 -10.64
N PHE A 202 -5.66 -4.87 -10.16
CA PHE A 202 -6.64 -5.94 -10.36
C PHE A 202 -7.29 -6.31 -9.04
N TRP A 203 -8.50 -5.80 -8.79
CA TRP A 203 -9.33 -6.23 -7.67
C TRP A 203 -9.83 -7.65 -7.90
N MET A 204 -9.51 -8.52 -6.97
CA MET A 204 -9.95 -9.90 -7.00
C MET A 204 -11.19 -10.10 -6.11
N LYS A 205 -11.86 -11.23 -6.25
CA LYS A 205 -13.02 -11.56 -5.41
C LYS A 205 -12.61 -11.66 -3.93
N PRO A 206 -13.37 -11.02 -3.02
CA PRO A 206 -13.13 -11.15 -1.58
C PRO A 206 -13.21 -12.61 -1.12
N MET A 207 -12.46 -12.93 -0.09
CA MET A 207 -12.42 -14.24 0.52
C MET A 207 -12.81 -14.14 1.99
N LYS A 208 -13.69 -15.06 2.45
CA LYS A 208 -14.03 -15.22 3.85
C LYS A 208 -13.01 -16.15 4.50
N VAL A 209 -12.64 -15.85 5.73
CA VAL A 209 -11.76 -16.72 6.53
C VAL A 209 -12.65 -17.39 7.59
N GLY A 210 -12.85 -18.69 7.43
CA GLY A 210 -13.58 -19.50 8.43
C GLY A 210 -12.69 -19.90 9.61
N PRO A 211 -13.28 -20.40 10.70
CA PRO A 211 -12.53 -20.88 11.86
C PRO A 211 -11.50 -21.96 11.47
N GLY A 212 -10.23 -21.77 11.84
CA GLY A 212 -9.13 -22.68 11.50
C GLY A 212 -8.63 -22.59 10.06
N GLU A 213 -9.17 -21.68 9.22
CA GLU A 213 -8.84 -21.60 7.79
C GLU A 213 -7.83 -20.50 7.44
N ALA A 214 -7.32 -19.74 8.41
CA ALA A 214 -6.44 -18.61 8.16
C ALA A 214 -5.24 -18.96 7.26
N GLN A 215 -4.56 -20.07 7.51
CA GLN A 215 -3.42 -20.52 6.69
C GLN A 215 -3.86 -20.91 5.28
N LYS A 216 -4.91 -21.72 5.15
CA LYS A 216 -5.46 -22.16 3.86
C LYS A 216 -5.85 -20.97 2.97
N VAL A 217 -6.51 -19.96 3.55
CA VAL A 217 -6.91 -18.75 2.83
C VAL A 217 -5.68 -17.93 2.44
N ALA A 218 -4.67 -17.82 3.31
CA ALA A 218 -3.42 -17.13 3.01
C ALA A 218 -2.69 -17.76 1.81
N ASP A 219 -2.57 -19.09 1.80
CA ASP A 219 -1.91 -19.85 0.73
C ASP A 219 -2.67 -19.71 -0.60
N GLU A 220 -3.99 -19.82 -0.56
CA GLU A 220 -4.83 -19.68 -1.76
C GLU A 220 -4.79 -18.25 -2.31
N LEU A 221 -4.82 -17.24 -1.44
CA LEU A 221 -4.72 -15.84 -1.84
C LEU A 221 -3.35 -15.55 -2.46
N HIS A 222 -2.27 -16.01 -1.83
CA HIS A 222 -0.92 -15.91 -2.35
C HIS A 222 -0.81 -16.55 -3.74
N ARG A 223 -1.28 -17.79 -3.89
CA ARG A 223 -1.27 -18.53 -5.17
C ARG A 223 -2.02 -17.77 -6.27
N ARG A 224 -3.22 -17.25 -5.98
CA ARG A 224 -4.01 -16.50 -6.95
C ARG A 224 -3.33 -15.21 -7.37
N MET A 225 -2.81 -14.42 -6.42
CA MET A 225 -2.10 -13.18 -6.71
C MET A 225 -0.86 -13.45 -7.58
N LEU A 226 -0.07 -14.46 -7.23
CA LEU A 226 1.15 -14.82 -7.98
C LEU A 226 0.84 -15.21 -9.44
N ILE A 227 -0.29 -15.88 -9.70
CA ILE A 227 -0.72 -16.20 -11.08
C ILE A 227 -0.97 -14.91 -11.89
N TYR A 228 -1.63 -13.89 -11.29
CA TYR A 228 -1.86 -12.62 -11.96
C TYR A 228 -0.56 -11.86 -12.23
N ILE A 229 0.33 -11.81 -11.24
CA ILE A 229 1.64 -11.16 -11.34
C ILE A 229 2.44 -11.79 -12.49
N ARG A 230 2.60 -13.11 -12.49
CA ARG A 230 3.38 -13.83 -13.53
C ARG A 230 2.79 -13.70 -14.92
N ARG A 231 1.46 -13.69 -15.05
CA ARG A 231 0.80 -13.46 -16.35
C ARG A 231 1.08 -12.07 -16.88
N PHE A 232 1.05 -11.08 -16.02
CA PHE A 232 1.36 -9.71 -16.40
C PHE A 232 2.82 -9.56 -16.83
N GLU A 233 3.76 -10.10 -16.06
CA GLU A 233 5.18 -10.06 -16.39
C GLU A 233 5.46 -10.71 -17.75
N LYS A 234 4.89 -11.89 -17.99
CA LYS A 234 5.02 -12.56 -19.27
C LYS A 234 4.48 -11.71 -20.45
N ALA A 235 3.31 -11.08 -20.28
CA ALA A 235 2.71 -10.24 -21.31
C ALA A 235 3.45 -8.90 -21.51
N ARG A 236 4.19 -8.44 -20.51
CA ARG A 236 5.05 -7.24 -20.62
C ARG A 236 6.32 -7.53 -21.42
N ASP A 237 6.89 -8.73 -21.27
CA ASP A 237 8.17 -9.12 -21.88
C ASP A 237 8.00 -9.63 -23.33
N GLU A 238 6.77 -9.90 -23.79
CA GLU A 238 6.37 -10.20 -25.18
C GLU A 238 6.15 -8.91 -26.01
#